data_984f08552c6f1e33d89704087fc7263b
#
_entry.id   984f08552c6f1e33d89704087fc7263b
#
_cell.length_a   1.000
_cell.length_b   1.000
_cell.length_c   1.000
_cell.angle_alpha   90.00
_cell.angle_beta   90.00
_cell.angle_gamma   90.00
#
_symmetry.space_group_name_H-M   'P 1'
#
loop_
_entity.id
_entity.type
_entity.pdbx_description
1 polymer ?
#
loop_
_entity_poly.entity_id
_entity_poly.type
_entity_poly.pdbx_seq_one_letter_code
_entity_poly.pdbx_strand_id
1 'polypeptide(L)'
;MSEGATGTRPRAEASFHPVAGGGVLFDAAQGRLYALNPAAGMAWLCMRDGLSRHQSTLTLAKAFEVDRRIAAEWVHISIDRFRDLGLLETAGSSATAQAPCTREASPKSATSTVRREPCAEFRLFDQILHLAAPPGPLAVVESLLAALRTDPADREEHGRPDIEIDIVANGSRWDIVVGGQLEATCEARSIAAEVERLLVQRVVPATPHLLTLHAAALQRGSRAWLLAGLSGAGKTTLSLALARAGWRFGSDEIVLLGRNQNLRALPLPPCIKADSFALIESWFPELRSVPAHERYGHIVKYLPIRSTPISGTPSFVVFLRFDARGPNEIQPLDRFSALERLLAQCVFVPPGFQHDDVELLLRWHGEQSYFNLCFCDSNAAVAILASLAGSRPQYP
;
A
#
# COMPACT_ATOMS: atom_id res chain seq x y z
N MET A 1 3.68 42.41 -27.39
CA MET A 1 2.58 42.19 -26.45
C MET A 1 3.02 41.01 -25.59
N SER A 2 3.34 41.29 -24.34
CA SER A 2 3.82 40.29 -23.37
C SER A 2 2.64 39.39 -22.95
N GLU A 3 2.57 38.17 -23.45
CA GLU A 3 1.70 37.15 -22.86
C GLU A 3 2.22 36.88 -21.45
N GLY A 4 1.39 37.26 -20.48
CA GLY A 4 1.69 37.16 -19.06
C GLY A 4 2.06 35.77 -18.63
N ALA A 5 3.21 35.65 -18.00
CA ALA A 5 3.70 34.46 -17.29
C ALA A 5 2.88 34.23 -16.00
N THR A 6 1.58 33.96 -16.14
CA THR A 6 0.71 33.69 -15.00
C THR A 6 0.33 32.18 -14.97
N GLY A 7 0.77 31.49 -13.94
CA GLY A 7 0.21 30.18 -13.56
C GLY A 7 0.86 28.95 -14.17
N THR A 8 2.15 28.98 -14.49
CA THR A 8 2.87 27.81 -15.05
C THR A 8 4.18 27.47 -14.34
N ARG A 9 4.41 28.02 -13.14
CA ARG A 9 5.58 27.62 -12.36
C ARG A 9 5.26 26.41 -11.48
N PRO A 10 6.15 25.42 -11.44
CA PRO A 10 6.12 24.36 -10.44
C PRO A 10 6.14 24.92 -9.02
N ARG A 11 5.39 24.28 -8.12
CA ARG A 11 5.44 24.61 -6.69
C ARG A 11 6.81 24.28 -6.11
N ALA A 12 7.29 25.08 -5.17
CA ALA A 12 8.61 24.91 -4.55
C ALA A 12 8.74 23.57 -3.80
N GLU A 13 7.63 23.04 -3.29
CA GLU A 13 7.57 21.78 -2.54
C GLU A 13 7.60 20.54 -3.44
N ALA A 14 7.57 20.69 -4.75
CA ALA A 14 7.61 19.58 -5.71
C ALA A 14 9.03 19.40 -6.26
N SER A 15 9.60 18.21 -6.04
CA SER A 15 10.94 17.84 -6.53
C SER A 15 10.88 16.75 -7.59
N PHE A 16 11.70 16.87 -8.65
CA PHE A 16 11.79 15.92 -9.74
C PHE A 16 13.10 15.15 -9.68
N HIS A 17 13.02 13.84 -9.72
CA HIS A 17 14.13 12.90 -9.67
C HIS A 17 14.16 12.09 -10.97
N PRO A 18 15.15 12.33 -11.86
CA PRO A 18 15.25 11.63 -13.13
C PRO A 18 15.65 10.16 -12.93
N VAL A 19 15.06 9.29 -13.76
CA VAL A 19 15.45 7.88 -13.89
C VAL A 19 15.51 7.51 -15.37
N ALA A 20 16.16 6.37 -15.69
CA ALA A 20 16.15 5.87 -17.06
C ALA A 20 14.70 5.63 -17.52
N GLY A 21 14.31 6.29 -18.61
CA GLY A 21 12.94 6.18 -19.17
C GLY A 21 11.92 7.14 -18.56
N GLY A 22 12.34 8.16 -17.75
CA GLY A 22 11.41 9.14 -17.20
C GLY A 22 11.87 9.75 -15.88
N GLY A 23 11.02 9.77 -14.85
CA GLY A 23 11.37 10.26 -13.52
C GLY A 23 10.25 10.14 -12.50
N VAL A 24 10.58 10.45 -11.26
CA VAL A 24 9.62 10.57 -10.15
C VAL A 24 9.48 12.02 -9.75
N LEU A 25 8.27 12.49 -9.68
CA LEU A 25 7.93 13.77 -9.07
C LEU A 25 7.39 13.51 -7.67
N PHE A 26 8.01 14.13 -6.68
CA PHE A 26 7.56 14.08 -5.29
C PHE A 26 6.97 15.44 -4.90
N ASP A 27 5.71 15.43 -4.47
CA ASP A 27 5.03 16.59 -3.87
C ASP A 27 5.08 16.44 -2.35
N ALA A 28 5.98 17.17 -1.72
CA ALA A 28 6.16 17.14 -0.27
C ALA A 28 4.96 17.73 0.50
N ALA A 29 4.22 18.64 -0.11
CA ALA A 29 3.04 19.25 0.52
C ALA A 29 1.87 18.26 0.63
N GLN A 30 1.71 17.38 -0.35
CA GLN A 30 0.66 16.36 -0.37
C GLN A 30 1.14 14.97 0.06
N GLY A 31 2.46 14.77 0.23
CA GLY A 31 3.06 13.45 0.48
C GLY A 31 2.77 12.47 -0.66
N ARG A 32 2.90 12.89 -1.92
CA ARG A 32 2.57 12.08 -3.09
C ARG A 32 3.73 11.92 -4.06
N LEU A 33 3.80 10.75 -4.65
CA LEU A 33 4.76 10.39 -5.68
C LEU A 33 4.04 10.17 -7.01
N TYR A 34 4.61 10.71 -8.09
CA TYR A 34 4.09 10.56 -9.45
C TYR A 34 5.20 10.08 -10.37
N ALA A 35 4.96 9.04 -11.15
CA ALA A 35 5.83 8.67 -12.25
C ALA A 35 5.56 9.59 -13.44
N LEU A 36 6.61 10.15 -14.01
CA LEU A 36 6.55 10.97 -15.21
C LEU A 36 7.32 10.27 -16.34
N ASN A 37 6.67 10.07 -17.48
CA ASN A 37 7.34 9.61 -18.68
C ASN A 37 8.37 10.66 -19.16
N PRO A 38 9.28 10.32 -20.12
CA PRO A 38 10.35 11.22 -20.52
C PRO A 38 9.87 12.59 -21.00
N ALA A 39 8.77 12.64 -21.74
CA ALA A 39 8.22 13.88 -22.27
C ALA A 39 7.66 14.78 -21.14
N ALA A 40 6.90 14.20 -20.21
CA ALA A 40 6.37 14.92 -19.06
C ALA A 40 7.49 15.37 -18.11
N GLY A 41 8.51 14.54 -17.87
CA GLY A 41 9.69 14.90 -17.08
C GLY A 41 10.46 16.08 -17.70
N MET A 42 10.66 16.07 -19.02
CA MET A 42 11.29 17.17 -19.75
C MET A 42 10.44 18.43 -19.68
N ALA A 43 9.13 18.32 -19.87
CA ALA A 43 8.20 19.46 -19.74
C ALA A 43 8.26 20.08 -18.34
N TRP A 44 8.31 19.23 -17.28
CA TRP A 44 8.50 19.70 -15.91
C TRP A 44 9.78 20.49 -15.72
N LEU A 45 10.91 19.95 -16.22
CA LEU A 45 12.21 20.62 -16.13
C LEU A 45 12.22 21.98 -16.86
N CYS A 46 11.65 22.03 -18.07
CA CYS A 46 11.49 23.28 -18.82
C CYS A 46 10.70 24.33 -18.03
N MET A 47 9.61 23.93 -17.38
CA MET A 47 8.78 24.83 -16.57
C MET A 47 9.52 25.30 -15.31
N ARG A 48 10.25 24.41 -14.63
CA ARG A 48 11.08 24.74 -13.47
C ARG A 48 12.16 25.75 -13.84
N ASP A 49 12.76 25.61 -15.01
CA ASP A 49 13.80 26.49 -15.51
C ASP A 49 13.22 27.78 -16.12
N GLY A 50 11.92 28.01 -16.03
CA GLY A 50 11.23 29.23 -16.45
C GLY A 50 11.06 29.40 -17.96
N LEU A 51 11.19 28.31 -18.73
CA LEU A 51 11.00 28.36 -20.17
C LEU A 51 9.53 28.60 -20.54
N SER A 52 9.30 29.43 -21.55
CA SER A 52 7.96 29.60 -22.12
C SER A 52 7.46 28.33 -22.80
N ARG A 53 6.14 28.21 -23.00
CA ARG A 53 5.56 27.04 -23.72
C ARG A 53 6.21 26.83 -25.10
N HIS A 54 6.49 27.92 -25.82
CA HIS A 54 7.15 27.85 -27.11
C HIS A 54 8.58 27.28 -26.99
N GLN A 55 9.36 27.75 -26.02
CA GLN A 55 10.71 27.23 -25.77
C GLN A 55 10.69 25.78 -25.33
N SER A 56 9.76 25.40 -24.44
CA SER A 56 9.57 24.00 -24.01
C SER A 56 9.23 23.11 -25.20
N THR A 57 8.34 23.56 -26.11
CA THR A 57 8.00 22.84 -27.34
C THR A 57 9.24 22.60 -28.21
N LEU A 58 10.07 23.64 -28.41
CA LEU A 58 11.30 23.50 -29.21
C LEU A 58 12.30 22.54 -28.56
N THR A 59 12.42 22.61 -27.23
CA THR A 59 13.31 21.72 -26.45
C THR A 59 12.87 20.26 -26.59
N LEU A 60 11.58 19.96 -26.40
CA LEU A 60 11.04 18.63 -26.54
C LEU A 60 11.16 18.12 -27.97
N ALA A 61 10.80 18.94 -28.99
CA ALA A 61 10.90 18.56 -30.39
C ALA A 61 12.33 18.14 -30.76
N LYS A 62 13.33 18.87 -30.26
CA LYS A 62 14.75 18.57 -30.49
C LYS A 62 15.19 17.32 -29.72
N ALA A 63 14.82 17.19 -28.45
CA ALA A 63 15.27 16.10 -27.59
C ALA A 63 14.69 14.74 -28.01
N PHE A 64 13.48 14.71 -28.52
CA PHE A 64 12.79 13.48 -28.94
C PHE A 64 12.72 13.28 -30.46
N GLU A 65 13.33 14.18 -31.24
CA GLU A 65 13.34 14.13 -32.72
C GLU A 65 11.93 14.03 -33.33
N VAL A 66 10.97 14.76 -32.76
CA VAL A 66 9.56 14.75 -33.19
C VAL A 66 9.15 16.08 -33.81
N ASP A 67 8.04 16.06 -34.56
CA ASP A 67 7.44 17.26 -35.11
C ASP A 67 7.03 18.25 -33.99
N ARG A 68 7.20 19.56 -34.28
CA ARG A 68 6.84 20.61 -33.30
C ARG A 68 5.39 20.56 -32.84
N ARG A 69 4.48 20.10 -33.69
CA ARG A 69 3.08 19.97 -33.36
C ARG A 69 2.87 18.87 -32.31
N ILE A 70 3.55 17.73 -32.47
CA ILE A 70 3.53 16.63 -31.50
C ILE A 70 4.13 17.09 -30.15
N ALA A 71 5.29 17.75 -30.19
CA ALA A 71 5.92 18.28 -28.99
C ALA A 71 5.04 19.33 -28.29
N ALA A 72 4.33 20.19 -29.03
CA ALA A 72 3.41 21.18 -28.47
C ALA A 72 2.21 20.51 -27.75
N GLU A 73 1.69 19.43 -28.30
CA GLU A 73 0.63 18.64 -27.70
C GLU A 73 1.11 17.99 -26.40
N TRP A 74 2.29 17.41 -26.35
CA TRP A 74 2.89 16.83 -25.14
C TRP A 74 3.10 17.88 -24.04
N VAL A 75 3.60 19.05 -24.40
CA VAL A 75 3.75 20.17 -23.45
C VAL A 75 2.39 20.59 -22.91
N HIS A 76 1.37 20.71 -23.78
CA HIS A 76 0.02 21.10 -23.37
C HIS A 76 -0.59 20.08 -22.40
N ILE A 77 -0.59 18.80 -22.75
CA ILE A 77 -1.11 17.69 -21.92
C ILE A 77 -0.39 17.66 -20.56
N SER A 78 0.94 17.82 -20.57
CA SER A 78 1.73 17.82 -19.33
C SER A 78 1.36 18.96 -18.40
N ILE A 79 1.24 20.18 -18.93
CA ILE A 79 0.88 21.37 -18.14
C ILE A 79 -0.53 21.22 -17.54
N ASP A 80 -1.49 20.76 -18.34
CA ASP A 80 -2.85 20.56 -17.85
C ASP A 80 -2.89 19.49 -16.76
N ARG A 81 -2.17 18.38 -16.95
CA ARG A 81 -2.07 17.32 -15.94
C ARG A 81 -1.43 17.82 -14.64
N PHE A 82 -0.36 18.61 -14.72
CA PHE A 82 0.28 19.19 -13.52
C PHE A 82 -0.64 20.18 -12.81
N ARG A 83 -1.46 20.93 -13.57
CA ARG A 83 -2.47 21.82 -13.00
C ARG A 83 -3.57 21.05 -12.27
N ASP A 84 -4.10 20.00 -12.89
CA ASP A 84 -5.13 19.13 -12.30
C ASP A 84 -4.65 18.44 -11.02
N LEU A 85 -3.36 18.13 -10.95
CA LEU A 85 -2.72 17.56 -9.78
C LEU A 85 -2.37 18.60 -8.70
N GLY A 86 -2.59 19.91 -8.96
CA GLY A 86 -2.27 20.99 -8.04
C GLY A 86 -0.76 21.22 -7.85
N LEU A 87 0.06 20.81 -8.81
CA LEU A 87 1.52 20.89 -8.76
C LEU A 87 2.08 22.24 -9.24
N LEU A 88 1.22 23.10 -9.78
CA LEU A 88 1.60 24.43 -10.26
C LEU A 88 1.13 25.54 -9.31
N GLU A 89 1.90 26.62 -9.25
CA GLU A 89 1.50 27.82 -8.52
C GLU A 89 0.22 28.40 -9.15
N THR A 90 -0.78 28.68 -8.32
CA THR A 90 -1.96 29.43 -8.75
C THR A 90 -1.71 30.91 -8.55
N ALA A 91 -1.90 31.71 -9.59
CA ALA A 91 -1.81 33.16 -9.48
C ALA A 91 -2.83 33.67 -8.45
N GLY A 92 -2.36 34.07 -7.26
CA GLY A 92 -3.19 34.69 -6.22
C GLY A 92 -3.29 33.97 -4.89
N SER A 93 -2.62 32.81 -4.68
CA SER A 93 -2.57 32.15 -3.37
C SER A 93 -1.28 32.50 -2.64
N SER A 94 -1.30 33.61 -1.91
CA SER A 94 -0.41 33.75 -0.75
C SER A 94 -0.88 32.71 0.26
N ALA A 95 -0.04 31.71 0.49
CA ALA A 95 -0.31 30.60 1.40
C ALA A 95 -0.55 31.12 2.82
N THR A 96 -1.80 31.22 3.21
CA THR A 96 -2.17 31.07 4.61
C THR A 96 -2.21 29.56 4.85
N ALA A 97 -1.14 29.05 5.42
CA ALA A 97 -1.11 27.72 5.99
C ALA A 97 -2.23 27.67 7.05
N GLN A 98 -3.36 27.11 6.69
CA GLN A 98 -4.33 26.67 7.69
C GLN A 98 -3.74 25.45 8.36
N ALA A 99 -3.19 25.69 9.54
CA ALA A 99 -2.90 24.64 10.49
C ALA A 99 -4.17 23.77 10.66
N PRO A 100 -4.03 22.43 10.76
CA PRO A 100 -5.16 21.59 11.05
C PRO A 100 -5.78 22.06 12.36
N CYS A 101 -7.06 22.40 12.31
CA CYS A 101 -7.84 22.82 13.44
C CYS A 101 -7.92 21.64 14.42
N THR A 102 -7.05 21.62 15.42
CA THR A 102 -7.18 20.78 16.59
C THR A 102 -8.41 21.28 17.35
N ARG A 103 -9.54 20.64 17.13
CA ARG A 103 -10.67 20.73 18.04
C ARG A 103 -10.22 20.08 19.34
N GLU A 104 -9.85 20.88 20.31
CA GLU A 104 -9.80 20.49 21.70
C GLU A 104 -11.21 20.10 22.13
N ALA A 105 -11.47 18.79 22.13
CA ALA A 105 -12.64 18.24 22.83
C ALA A 105 -12.28 18.12 24.30
N SER A 106 -12.90 18.97 25.13
CA SER A 106 -12.83 18.85 26.59
C SER A 106 -13.23 17.45 27.00
N PRO A 107 -12.48 16.79 27.89
CA PRO A 107 -12.80 15.46 28.37
C PRO A 107 -14.05 15.54 29.26
N LYS A 108 -15.17 15.03 28.82
CA LYS A 108 -16.24 14.64 29.73
C LYS A 108 -15.80 13.38 30.43
N SER A 109 -15.31 13.54 31.66
CA SER A 109 -15.07 12.46 32.60
C SER A 109 -16.39 11.74 32.88
N ALA A 110 -16.60 10.61 32.24
CA ALA A 110 -17.58 9.63 32.67
C ALA A 110 -16.86 8.62 33.53
N THR A 111 -16.98 8.80 34.85
CA THR A 111 -16.64 7.79 35.84
C THR A 111 -17.64 6.64 35.70
N SER A 112 -17.34 5.68 34.87
CA SER A 112 -18.04 4.42 34.77
C SER A 112 -17.34 3.39 35.63
N THR A 113 -18.07 2.75 36.50
CA THR A 113 -17.69 1.55 37.27
C THR A 113 -17.23 0.47 36.31
N VAL A 114 -15.91 0.31 36.17
CA VAL A 114 -15.28 -0.60 35.21
C VAL A 114 -15.57 -2.04 35.62
N ARG A 115 -16.55 -2.68 35.00
CA ARG A 115 -16.47 -4.12 34.77
C ARG A 115 -15.22 -4.31 33.90
N ARG A 116 -14.24 -5.03 34.40
CA ARG A 116 -13.08 -5.41 33.58
C ARG A 116 -13.58 -6.33 32.47
N GLU A 117 -13.79 -5.76 31.29
CA GLU A 117 -14.03 -6.54 30.07
C GLU A 117 -12.83 -7.47 29.81
N PRO A 118 -13.03 -8.67 29.27
CA PRO A 118 -11.95 -9.52 28.82
C PRO A 118 -11.05 -8.74 27.85
N CYS A 119 -9.75 -8.91 27.99
CA CYS A 119 -8.78 -8.20 27.15
C CYS A 119 -7.74 -9.14 26.55
N ALA A 120 -7.18 -8.75 25.42
CA ALA A 120 -6.10 -9.43 24.74
C ALA A 120 -5.03 -8.43 24.28
N GLU A 121 -3.79 -8.88 24.24
CA GLU A 121 -2.66 -8.11 23.73
C GLU A 121 -2.11 -8.73 22.46
N PHE A 122 -1.73 -7.84 21.54
CA PHE A 122 -1.16 -8.22 20.25
C PHE A 122 0.05 -7.35 19.95
N ARG A 123 1.07 -7.94 19.31
CA ARG A 123 2.22 -7.18 18.83
C ARG A 123 2.15 -7.08 17.31
N LEU A 124 2.07 -5.86 16.82
CA LEU A 124 2.08 -5.57 15.41
C LEU A 124 3.26 -4.66 15.05
N PHE A 125 4.21 -5.20 14.33
CA PHE A 125 5.52 -4.59 14.11
C PHE A 125 6.22 -4.29 15.44
N ASP A 126 6.46 -3.00 15.73
CA ASP A 126 7.13 -2.54 16.95
C ASP A 126 6.13 -1.98 17.98
N GLN A 127 4.81 -2.16 17.75
CA GLN A 127 3.75 -1.59 18.57
C GLN A 127 2.97 -2.65 19.32
N ILE A 128 2.54 -2.30 20.52
CA ILE A 128 1.69 -3.12 21.37
C ILE A 128 0.26 -2.60 21.30
N LEU A 129 -0.63 -3.48 20.90
CA LEU A 129 -2.07 -3.24 20.84
C LEU A 129 -2.75 -3.92 22.02
N HIS A 130 -3.49 -3.15 22.81
CA HIS A 130 -4.38 -3.67 23.83
C HIS A 130 -5.83 -3.58 23.34
N LEU A 131 -6.54 -4.70 23.39
CA LEU A 131 -7.93 -4.79 23.01
C LEU A 131 -8.78 -5.22 24.20
N ALA A 132 -9.79 -4.44 24.54
CA ALA A 132 -10.83 -4.81 25.51
C ALA A 132 -12.18 -4.91 24.79
N ALA A 133 -12.88 -6.02 24.97
CA ALA A 133 -14.16 -6.26 24.32
C ALA A 133 -14.97 -7.34 25.02
N PRO A 134 -16.32 -7.36 24.92
CA PRO A 134 -17.15 -8.49 25.31
C PRO A 134 -16.75 -9.77 24.58
N PRO A 135 -17.07 -10.97 25.13
CA PRO A 135 -16.57 -12.24 24.59
C PRO A 135 -16.81 -12.49 23.09
N GLY A 136 -17.96 -12.07 22.56
CA GLY A 136 -18.29 -12.25 21.13
C GLY A 136 -17.36 -11.44 20.21
N PRO A 137 -17.33 -10.10 20.29
CA PRO A 137 -16.38 -9.26 19.55
C PRO A 137 -14.93 -9.62 19.79
N LEU A 138 -14.54 -9.94 21.04
CA LEU A 138 -13.19 -10.33 21.37
C LEU A 138 -12.76 -11.57 20.57
N ALA A 139 -13.59 -12.61 20.52
CA ALA A 139 -13.27 -13.83 19.77
C ALA A 139 -13.10 -13.57 18.26
N VAL A 140 -13.87 -12.63 17.69
CA VAL A 140 -13.73 -12.22 16.27
C VAL A 140 -12.35 -11.60 16.05
N VAL A 141 -11.93 -10.67 16.90
CA VAL A 141 -10.64 -9.99 16.76
C VAL A 141 -9.46 -10.90 17.10
N GLU A 142 -9.60 -11.77 18.11
CA GLU A 142 -8.58 -12.79 18.42
C GLU A 142 -8.36 -13.74 17.24
N SER A 143 -9.42 -14.12 16.52
CA SER A 143 -9.29 -14.92 15.31
C SER A 143 -8.57 -14.16 14.18
N LEU A 144 -8.90 -12.87 13.99
CA LEU A 144 -8.25 -12.02 13.00
C LEU A 144 -6.77 -11.80 13.31
N LEU A 145 -6.42 -11.60 14.57
CA LEU A 145 -5.07 -11.25 15.04
C LEU A 145 -4.30 -12.42 15.66
N ALA A 146 -4.75 -13.65 15.41
CA ALA A 146 -4.17 -14.85 16.06
C ALA A 146 -2.65 -14.98 15.88
N ALA A 147 -2.13 -14.60 14.70
CA ALA A 147 -0.70 -14.63 14.40
C ALA A 147 0.13 -13.56 15.13
N LEU A 148 -0.55 -12.57 15.77
CA LEU A 148 0.04 -11.40 16.40
C LEU A 148 -0.08 -11.44 17.92
N ARG A 149 -0.73 -12.46 18.48
CA ARG A 149 -0.96 -12.59 19.92
C ARG A 149 0.36 -12.71 20.67
N THR A 150 0.54 -11.86 21.67
CA THR A 150 1.70 -11.94 22.58
C THR A 150 1.49 -13.06 23.60
N ASP A 151 2.57 -13.77 23.94
CA ASP A 151 2.53 -14.71 25.05
C ASP A 151 2.31 -13.93 26.36
N PRO A 152 1.43 -14.39 27.28
CA PRO A 152 1.28 -13.80 28.59
C PRO A 152 2.59 -13.69 29.40
N ALA A 153 3.56 -14.56 29.13
CA ALA A 153 4.87 -14.52 29.76
C ALA A 153 5.72 -13.31 29.33
N ASP A 154 5.48 -12.78 28.15
CA ASP A 154 6.23 -11.62 27.61
C ASP A 154 5.65 -10.27 28.08
N ARG A 155 4.55 -10.29 28.85
CA ARG A 155 3.85 -9.06 29.28
C ARG A 155 4.60 -8.24 30.34
N GLU A 156 5.45 -8.86 31.14
CA GLU A 156 6.14 -8.20 32.25
C GLU A 156 7.25 -7.22 31.79
N GLU A 157 7.72 -7.36 30.55
CA GLU A 157 8.76 -6.49 29.99
C GLU A 157 8.22 -5.26 29.23
N HIS A 158 6.89 -5.21 28.98
CA HIS A 158 6.32 -4.18 28.12
C HIS A 158 5.61 -3.12 28.94
N GLY A 159 5.94 -1.87 28.66
CA GLY A 159 5.33 -0.68 29.24
C GLY A 159 3.85 -0.53 28.88
N ARG A 160 3.39 0.71 28.91
CA ARG A 160 2.02 1.07 28.50
C ARG A 160 1.80 0.70 27.03
N PRO A 161 0.61 0.18 26.64
CA PRO A 161 0.31 -0.11 25.23
C PRO A 161 0.34 1.16 24.39
N ASP A 162 0.80 1.01 23.14
CA ASP A 162 0.87 2.11 22.16
C ASP A 162 -0.52 2.45 21.62
N ILE A 163 -1.39 1.43 21.51
CA ILE A 163 -2.74 1.57 20.98
C ILE A 163 -3.72 0.81 21.89
N GLU A 164 -4.72 1.52 22.39
CA GLU A 164 -5.83 0.94 23.16
C GLU A 164 -7.09 0.96 22.29
N ILE A 165 -7.71 -0.21 22.10
CA ILE A 165 -8.99 -0.37 21.40
C ILE A 165 -10.02 -0.96 22.36
N ASP A 166 -11.14 -0.29 22.52
CA ASP A 166 -12.30 -0.78 23.24
C ASP A 166 -13.44 -1.03 22.27
N ILE A 167 -14.09 -2.19 22.35
CA ILE A 167 -15.30 -2.48 21.61
C ILE A 167 -16.45 -2.56 22.59
N VAL A 168 -17.42 -1.65 22.48
CA VAL A 168 -18.50 -1.47 23.44
C VAL A 168 -19.85 -1.65 22.78
N ALA A 169 -20.79 -2.29 23.46
CA ALA A 169 -22.14 -2.47 22.96
C ALA A 169 -22.89 -1.12 22.89
N ASN A 170 -23.52 -0.86 21.74
CA ASN A 170 -24.38 0.29 21.49
C ASN A 170 -25.70 -0.16 20.86
N GLY A 171 -26.64 -0.56 21.69
CA GLY A 171 -27.91 -1.17 21.27
C GLY A 171 -27.68 -2.47 20.48
N SER A 172 -28.06 -2.51 19.23
CA SER A 172 -27.81 -3.64 18.31
C SER A 172 -26.49 -3.54 17.54
N ARG A 173 -25.72 -2.48 17.77
CA ARG A 173 -24.45 -2.18 17.09
C ARG A 173 -23.29 -2.20 18.09
N TRP A 174 -22.10 -2.00 17.57
CA TRP A 174 -20.85 -1.95 18.33
C TRP A 174 -20.10 -0.65 18.03
N ASP A 175 -19.73 0.04 19.08
CA ASP A 175 -18.84 1.19 19.01
C ASP A 175 -17.39 0.71 19.18
N ILE A 176 -16.53 1.15 18.27
CA ILE A 176 -15.10 0.92 18.33
C ILE A 176 -14.45 2.23 18.74
N VAL A 177 -13.78 2.22 19.89
CA VAL A 177 -13.17 3.37 20.53
C VAL A 177 -11.67 3.16 20.55
N VAL A 178 -10.89 4.14 20.11
CA VAL A 178 -9.42 4.08 20.10
C VAL A 178 -8.87 5.25 20.94
N GLY A 179 -8.13 4.92 22.00
CA GLY A 179 -7.59 5.93 22.90
C GLY A 179 -8.66 6.84 23.51
N GLY A 180 -9.85 6.30 23.77
CA GLY A 180 -11.00 7.04 24.32
C GLY A 180 -11.82 7.83 23.30
N GLN A 181 -11.50 7.78 22.01
CA GLN A 181 -12.25 8.44 20.94
C GLN A 181 -13.03 7.45 20.09
N LEU A 182 -14.31 7.75 19.82
CA LEU A 182 -15.16 6.94 18.93
C LEU A 182 -14.65 7.03 17.50
N GLU A 183 -14.25 5.89 16.92
CA GLU A 183 -13.72 5.79 15.56
C GLU A 183 -14.74 5.20 14.58
N ALA A 184 -15.59 4.29 15.04
CA ALA A 184 -16.58 3.65 14.20
C ALA A 184 -17.77 3.12 15.03
N THR A 185 -18.94 3.04 14.41
CA THR A 185 -20.10 2.29 14.90
C THR A 185 -20.52 1.32 13.81
N CYS A 186 -20.45 0.02 14.06
CA CYS A 186 -20.69 -1.02 13.08
C CYS A 186 -21.60 -2.16 13.57
N GLU A 187 -22.02 -3.02 12.66
CA GLU A 187 -22.68 -4.27 12.99
C GLU A 187 -21.64 -5.34 13.39
N ALA A 188 -22.08 -6.37 14.11
CA ALA A 188 -21.20 -7.45 14.57
C ALA A 188 -20.40 -8.12 13.43
N ARG A 189 -21.02 -8.28 12.26
CA ARG A 189 -20.35 -8.87 11.08
C ARG A 189 -19.26 -8.00 10.45
N SER A 190 -19.23 -6.71 10.78
CA SER A 190 -18.25 -5.75 10.24
C SER A 190 -17.09 -5.46 11.22
N ILE A 191 -17.11 -5.99 12.44
CA ILE A 191 -16.08 -5.72 13.47
C ILE A 191 -14.68 -6.07 12.95
N ALA A 192 -14.49 -7.25 12.33
CA ALA A 192 -13.19 -7.68 11.81
C ALA A 192 -12.63 -6.69 10.79
N ALA A 193 -13.46 -6.24 9.85
CA ALA A 193 -13.07 -5.28 8.81
C ALA A 193 -12.76 -3.89 9.37
N GLU A 194 -13.54 -3.44 10.37
CA GLU A 194 -13.28 -2.14 11.00
C GLU A 194 -12.00 -2.15 11.84
N VAL A 195 -11.73 -3.23 12.57
CA VAL A 195 -10.46 -3.39 13.29
C VAL A 195 -9.28 -3.44 12.31
N GLU A 196 -9.37 -4.22 11.23
CA GLU A 196 -8.35 -4.25 10.17
C GLU A 196 -8.08 -2.84 9.61
N ARG A 197 -9.12 -2.09 9.27
CA ARG A 197 -9.02 -0.71 8.78
C ARG A 197 -8.29 0.20 9.78
N LEU A 198 -8.65 0.12 11.06
CA LEU A 198 -8.03 0.90 12.12
C LEU A 198 -6.54 0.55 12.30
N LEU A 199 -6.19 -0.74 12.23
CA LEU A 199 -4.79 -1.16 12.27
C LEU A 199 -3.98 -0.55 11.13
N VAL A 200 -4.50 -0.59 9.90
CA VAL A 200 -3.84 0.04 8.76
C VAL A 200 -3.71 1.55 8.94
N GLN A 201 -4.74 2.21 9.48
CA GLN A 201 -4.74 3.67 9.64
C GLN A 201 -3.93 4.19 10.83
N ARG A 202 -3.70 3.38 11.87
CA ARG A 202 -3.04 3.81 13.11
C ARG A 202 -1.64 3.21 13.27
N VAL A 203 -1.51 1.90 13.02
CA VAL A 203 -0.23 1.19 13.22
C VAL A 203 0.72 1.44 12.07
N VAL A 204 0.23 1.35 10.84
CA VAL A 204 1.09 1.46 9.66
C VAL A 204 1.76 2.83 9.56
N PRO A 205 1.06 3.99 9.72
CA PRO A 205 1.72 5.30 9.68
C PRO A 205 2.72 5.53 10.82
N ALA A 206 2.50 4.92 11.98
CA ALA A 206 3.37 5.04 13.14
C ALA A 206 4.61 4.12 13.06
N THR A 207 4.62 3.16 12.13
CA THR A 207 5.74 2.26 11.89
C THR A 207 6.73 2.91 10.92
N PRO A 208 8.04 3.03 11.25
CA PRO A 208 9.01 3.60 10.31
C PRO A 208 9.14 2.76 9.04
N HIS A 209 8.85 3.35 7.88
CA HIS A 209 8.96 2.70 6.58
C HIS A 209 9.15 3.73 5.46
N LEU A 210 9.38 3.25 4.24
CA LEU A 210 9.58 4.07 3.05
C LEU A 210 8.29 4.19 2.23
N LEU A 211 7.63 3.06 1.95
CA LEU A 211 6.35 3.01 1.24
C LEU A 211 5.42 1.97 1.87
N THR A 212 4.12 2.26 1.81
CA THR A 212 3.06 1.28 2.05
C THR A 212 2.50 0.82 0.72
N LEU A 213 2.59 -0.48 0.45
CA LEU A 213 2.18 -1.09 -0.82
C LEU A 213 0.96 -2.00 -0.61
N HIS A 214 -0.05 -1.86 -1.48
CA HIS A 214 -1.12 -2.84 -1.61
C HIS A 214 -0.62 -4.02 -2.45
N ALA A 215 0.01 -4.97 -1.82
CA ALA A 215 0.67 -6.09 -2.47
C ALA A 215 0.65 -7.33 -1.57
N ALA A 216 0.95 -8.48 -2.17
CA ALA A 216 1.22 -9.67 -1.40
C ALA A 216 2.74 -9.89 -1.24
N ALA A 217 3.14 -10.41 -0.08
CA ALA A 217 4.53 -10.80 0.18
C ALA A 217 4.59 -12.27 0.54
N LEU A 218 5.47 -13.00 -0.13
CA LEU A 218 5.75 -14.41 0.11
C LEU A 218 7.26 -14.65 0.17
N GLN A 219 7.65 -15.80 0.70
CA GLN A 219 9.05 -16.19 0.74
C GLN A 219 9.23 -17.64 0.31
N ARG A 220 10.25 -17.88 -0.51
CA ARG A 220 10.71 -19.22 -0.87
C ARG A 220 12.21 -19.33 -0.61
N GLY A 221 12.60 -20.25 0.30
CA GLY A 221 13.96 -20.28 0.81
C GLY A 221 14.34 -18.95 1.49
N SER A 222 15.45 -18.36 1.09
CA SER A 222 15.90 -17.04 1.58
C SER A 222 15.34 -15.87 0.78
N ARG A 223 14.59 -16.09 -0.30
CA ARG A 223 14.16 -15.06 -1.24
C ARG A 223 12.74 -14.58 -0.90
N ALA A 224 12.60 -13.29 -0.68
CA ALA A 224 11.30 -12.62 -0.58
C ALA A 224 10.78 -12.24 -1.98
N TRP A 225 9.47 -12.28 -2.14
CA TRP A 225 8.75 -11.97 -3.37
C TRP A 225 7.63 -10.98 -3.09
N LEU A 226 7.50 -10.00 -3.96
CA LEU A 226 6.41 -9.05 -3.92
C LEU A 226 5.48 -9.30 -5.12
N LEU A 227 4.22 -9.63 -4.86
CA LEU A 227 3.20 -9.79 -5.88
C LEU A 227 2.28 -8.57 -5.85
N ALA A 228 2.28 -7.79 -6.91
CA ALA A 228 1.53 -6.56 -7.05
C ALA A 228 0.49 -6.65 -8.16
N GLY A 229 -0.52 -5.81 -8.15
CA GLY A 229 -1.55 -5.78 -9.19
C GLY A 229 -2.83 -5.13 -8.71
N LEU A 230 -3.67 -4.71 -9.64
CA LEU A 230 -4.95 -4.08 -9.34
C LEU A 230 -5.90 -5.01 -8.54
N SER A 231 -6.97 -4.46 -8.01
CA SER A 231 -8.03 -5.28 -7.41
C SER A 231 -8.57 -6.27 -8.46
N GLY A 232 -8.72 -7.55 -8.08
CA GLY A 232 -9.12 -8.60 -9.02
C GLY A 232 -7.99 -9.23 -9.84
N ALA A 233 -6.75 -8.76 -9.74
CA ALA A 233 -5.60 -9.35 -10.46
C ALA A 233 -5.20 -10.76 -9.99
N GLY A 234 -5.88 -11.33 -8.98
CA GLY A 234 -5.64 -12.67 -8.49
C GLY A 234 -4.59 -12.75 -7.36
N LYS A 235 -4.20 -11.63 -6.72
CA LYS A 235 -3.19 -11.60 -5.65
C LYS A 235 -3.47 -12.65 -4.55
N THR A 236 -4.62 -12.57 -3.90
CA THR A 236 -5.00 -13.47 -2.80
C THR A 236 -5.02 -14.92 -3.25
N THR A 237 -5.68 -15.20 -4.39
CA THR A 237 -5.79 -16.57 -4.92
C THR A 237 -4.42 -17.17 -5.25
N LEU A 238 -3.56 -16.41 -5.96
CA LEU A 238 -2.22 -16.90 -6.30
C LEU A 238 -1.33 -17.05 -5.07
N SER A 239 -1.42 -16.13 -4.11
CA SER A 239 -0.67 -16.22 -2.85
C SER A 239 -1.03 -17.48 -2.06
N LEU A 240 -2.31 -17.84 -2.04
CA LEU A 240 -2.78 -19.09 -1.41
C LEU A 240 -2.34 -20.32 -2.18
N ALA A 241 -2.36 -20.29 -3.51
CA ALA A 241 -1.84 -21.39 -4.33
C ALA A 241 -0.34 -21.60 -4.09
N LEU A 242 0.44 -20.53 -3.96
CA LEU A 242 1.86 -20.57 -3.61
C LEU A 242 2.08 -21.08 -2.18
N ALA A 243 1.27 -20.63 -1.22
CA ALA A 243 1.34 -21.14 0.16
C ALA A 243 1.10 -22.63 0.22
N ARG A 244 0.09 -23.15 -0.52
CA ARG A 244 -0.18 -24.57 -0.68
C ARG A 244 1.00 -25.33 -1.33
N ALA A 245 1.75 -24.66 -2.22
CA ALA A 245 2.96 -25.21 -2.83
C ALA A 245 4.22 -25.08 -1.93
N GLY A 246 4.05 -24.76 -0.64
CA GLY A 246 5.11 -24.71 0.36
C GLY A 246 5.87 -23.38 0.45
N TRP A 247 5.34 -22.30 -0.14
CA TRP A 247 5.89 -20.97 0.09
C TRP A 247 5.42 -20.42 1.44
N ARG A 248 6.25 -19.65 2.11
CA ARG A 248 5.85 -18.97 3.35
C ARG A 248 5.00 -17.76 2.98
N PHE A 249 3.81 -17.71 3.53
CA PHE A 249 2.87 -16.59 3.34
C PHE A 249 3.14 -15.50 4.38
N GLY A 250 3.25 -14.26 3.94
CA GLY A 250 3.41 -13.10 4.81
C GLY A 250 2.17 -12.22 4.87
N SER A 251 1.67 -11.79 3.73
CA SER A 251 0.46 -10.96 3.58
C SER A 251 -0.01 -11.01 2.15
N ASP A 252 -1.28 -10.68 1.91
CA ASP A 252 -1.85 -10.46 0.57
C ASP A 252 -2.47 -9.06 0.39
N GLU A 253 -2.33 -8.21 1.41
CA GLU A 253 -3.00 -6.90 1.43
C GLU A 253 -2.01 -5.73 1.60
N ILE A 254 -1.22 -5.71 2.68
CA ILE A 254 -0.35 -4.59 3.03
C ILE A 254 1.09 -5.08 3.25
N VAL A 255 1.99 -4.45 2.55
CA VAL A 255 3.43 -4.66 2.68
C VAL A 255 4.12 -3.31 2.84
N LEU A 256 4.95 -3.18 3.87
CA LEU A 256 5.80 -2.03 4.09
C LEU A 256 7.17 -2.27 3.46
N LEU A 257 7.65 -1.35 2.68
CA LEU A 257 9.04 -1.25 2.29
C LEU A 257 9.78 -0.43 3.34
N GLY A 258 10.66 -1.05 4.10
CA GLY A 258 11.46 -0.37 5.12
C GLY A 258 12.56 0.51 4.51
N ARG A 259 13.04 1.50 5.28
CA ARG A 259 14.22 2.31 4.89
C ARG A 259 15.51 1.49 4.79
N ASN A 260 15.55 0.32 5.41
CA ASN A 260 16.60 -0.69 5.26
C ASN A 260 16.40 -1.59 4.03
N GLN A 261 15.47 -1.24 3.13
CA GLN A 261 15.12 -1.95 1.89
C GLN A 261 14.48 -3.33 2.10
N ASN A 262 14.19 -3.72 3.34
CA ASN A 262 13.51 -4.96 3.65
C ASN A 262 11.99 -4.80 3.58
N LEU A 263 11.31 -5.88 3.20
CA LEU A 263 9.86 -5.96 3.29
C LEU A 263 9.44 -6.31 4.72
N ARG A 264 8.34 -5.69 5.16
CA ARG A 264 7.61 -6.05 6.38
C ARG A 264 6.15 -6.27 5.99
N ALA A 265 5.73 -7.50 5.91
CA ALA A 265 4.35 -7.85 5.60
C ALA A 265 3.46 -7.68 6.82
N LEU A 266 2.26 -7.14 6.64
CA LEU A 266 1.25 -7.10 7.69
C LEU A 266 0.63 -8.51 7.85
N PRO A 267 0.90 -9.24 8.95
CA PRO A 267 0.62 -10.66 9.04
C PRO A 267 -0.84 -10.94 9.46
N LEU A 268 -1.78 -10.43 8.68
CA LEU A 268 -3.20 -10.73 8.82
C LEU A 268 -3.59 -11.96 8.00
N PRO A 269 -4.67 -12.68 8.39
CA PRO A 269 -5.18 -13.78 7.60
C PRO A 269 -5.72 -13.27 6.26
N PRO A 270 -5.55 -14.03 5.16
CA PRO A 270 -6.05 -13.65 3.85
C PRO A 270 -7.55 -13.44 3.86
N CYS A 271 -7.98 -12.33 3.27
CA CYS A 271 -9.38 -11.94 3.14
C CYS A 271 -9.96 -12.52 1.84
N ILE A 272 -10.75 -13.60 1.95
CA ILE A 272 -11.34 -14.30 0.82
C ILE A 272 -12.70 -13.70 0.49
N LYS A 273 -12.90 -13.25 -0.75
CA LYS A 273 -14.18 -12.76 -1.26
C LYS A 273 -15.10 -13.92 -1.67
N ALA A 274 -16.41 -13.71 -1.61
CA ALA A 274 -17.41 -14.73 -1.89
C ALA A 274 -17.22 -15.44 -3.24
N ASP A 275 -16.83 -14.73 -4.28
CA ASP A 275 -16.57 -15.27 -5.63
C ASP A 275 -15.45 -16.33 -5.67
N SER A 276 -14.57 -16.33 -4.67
CA SER A 276 -13.45 -17.26 -4.56
C SER A 276 -13.68 -18.38 -3.55
N PHE A 277 -14.81 -18.40 -2.81
CA PHE A 277 -15.05 -19.38 -1.75
C PHE A 277 -14.92 -20.81 -2.25
N ALA A 278 -15.65 -21.19 -3.30
CA ALA A 278 -15.65 -22.57 -3.82
C ALA A 278 -14.24 -23.04 -4.23
N LEU A 279 -13.47 -22.20 -4.87
CA LEU A 279 -12.10 -22.51 -5.27
C LEU A 279 -11.21 -22.69 -4.05
N ILE A 280 -11.23 -21.73 -3.13
CA ILE A 280 -10.34 -21.76 -1.96
C ILE A 280 -10.74 -22.87 -0.98
N GLU A 281 -12.03 -23.16 -0.80
CA GLU A 281 -12.51 -24.30 -0.01
C GLU A 281 -12.04 -25.66 -0.57
N SER A 282 -11.84 -25.77 -1.88
CA SER A 282 -11.26 -26.98 -2.48
C SER A 282 -9.78 -27.19 -2.11
N TRP A 283 -9.08 -26.12 -1.76
CA TRP A 283 -7.68 -26.13 -1.33
C TRP A 283 -7.50 -26.15 0.18
N PHE A 284 -8.38 -25.45 0.88
CA PHE A 284 -8.40 -25.22 2.33
C PHE A 284 -9.81 -25.50 2.87
N PRO A 285 -10.14 -26.80 3.13
CA PRO A 285 -11.49 -27.21 3.55
C PRO A 285 -11.97 -26.53 4.84
N GLU A 286 -11.04 -26.10 5.70
CA GLU A 286 -11.32 -25.36 6.93
C GLU A 286 -12.05 -24.04 6.68
N LEU A 287 -11.97 -23.43 5.50
CA LEU A 287 -12.69 -22.20 5.16
C LEU A 287 -14.21 -22.37 5.28
N ARG A 288 -14.75 -23.59 5.16
CA ARG A 288 -16.19 -23.87 5.32
C ARG A 288 -16.70 -23.49 6.71
N SER A 289 -15.90 -23.76 7.74
CA SER A 289 -16.23 -23.50 9.13
C SER A 289 -15.93 -22.07 9.58
N VAL A 290 -15.21 -21.29 8.77
CA VAL A 290 -14.87 -19.89 9.08
C VAL A 290 -16.13 -19.02 8.98
N PRO A 291 -16.41 -18.19 9.99
CA PRO A 291 -17.54 -17.23 9.94
C PRO A 291 -17.40 -16.26 8.76
N ALA A 292 -18.54 -15.91 8.19
CA ALA A 292 -18.60 -14.85 7.19
C ALA A 292 -18.70 -13.48 7.86
N HIS A 293 -17.96 -12.52 7.31
CA HIS A 293 -17.92 -11.13 7.72
C HIS A 293 -18.35 -10.22 6.57
N GLU A 294 -18.60 -8.96 6.86
CA GLU A 294 -18.85 -7.94 5.85
C GLU A 294 -17.68 -6.95 5.82
N ARG A 295 -17.14 -6.70 4.62
CA ARG A 295 -16.08 -5.74 4.37
C ARG A 295 -16.43 -4.90 3.15
N TYR A 296 -16.67 -3.60 3.35
CA TYR A 296 -17.04 -2.64 2.29
C TYR A 296 -18.20 -3.12 1.40
N GLY A 297 -19.26 -3.67 2.03
CA GLY A 297 -20.43 -4.18 1.31
C GLY A 297 -20.24 -5.56 0.65
N HIS A 298 -19.10 -6.22 0.85
CA HIS A 298 -18.82 -7.56 0.35
C HIS A 298 -18.80 -8.58 1.48
N ILE A 299 -19.32 -9.78 1.21
CA ILE A 299 -19.18 -10.91 2.12
C ILE A 299 -17.79 -11.52 1.94
N VAL A 300 -17.08 -11.66 3.05
CA VAL A 300 -15.72 -12.19 3.10
C VAL A 300 -15.55 -13.21 4.21
N LYS A 301 -14.50 -14.03 4.09
CA LYS A 301 -14.02 -14.92 5.16
C LYS A 301 -12.53 -14.69 5.34
N TYR A 302 -12.04 -14.72 6.57
CA TYR A 302 -10.62 -14.62 6.91
C TYR A 302 -10.06 -16.03 7.12
N LEU A 303 -9.28 -16.52 6.16
CA LEU A 303 -8.75 -17.90 6.22
C LEU A 303 -7.63 -17.98 7.27
N PRO A 304 -7.74 -18.88 8.30
CA PRO A 304 -6.79 -18.94 9.39
C PRO A 304 -5.51 -19.71 9.01
N ILE A 305 -4.80 -19.25 7.96
CA ILE A 305 -3.48 -19.78 7.65
C ILE A 305 -2.41 -19.02 8.46
N ARG A 306 -1.34 -19.71 8.76
CA ARG A 306 -0.22 -19.11 9.49
C ARG A 306 0.51 -18.10 8.62
N SER A 307 0.27 -16.82 8.89
CA SER A 307 1.14 -15.76 8.39
C SER A 307 2.49 -15.82 9.11
N THR A 308 3.57 -15.60 8.39
CA THR A 308 4.92 -15.58 8.95
C THR A 308 5.59 -14.26 8.65
N PRO A 309 6.34 -13.70 9.59
CA PRO A 309 7.14 -12.52 9.29
C PRO A 309 8.03 -12.79 8.07
N ILE A 310 7.90 -11.95 7.05
CA ILE A 310 8.77 -11.93 5.89
C ILE A 310 9.75 -10.79 6.11
N SER A 311 11.03 -11.12 6.09
CA SER A 311 12.12 -10.16 6.22
C SER A 311 13.12 -10.37 5.08
N GLY A 312 13.75 -9.29 4.64
CA GLY A 312 14.74 -9.30 3.58
C GLY A 312 14.29 -8.49 2.37
N THR A 313 15.28 -8.12 1.57
CA THR A 313 15.05 -7.43 0.30
C THR A 313 14.35 -8.38 -0.67
N PRO A 314 13.29 -7.96 -1.37
CA PRO A 314 12.66 -8.80 -2.37
C PRO A 314 13.65 -9.10 -3.49
N SER A 315 13.67 -10.36 -3.94
CA SER A 315 14.47 -10.74 -5.11
C SER A 315 13.71 -10.51 -6.41
N PHE A 316 12.38 -10.51 -6.33
CA PHE A 316 11.49 -10.39 -7.48
C PHE A 316 10.25 -9.59 -7.11
N VAL A 317 9.88 -8.68 -8.02
CA VAL A 317 8.60 -7.97 -8.01
C VAL A 317 7.80 -8.41 -9.23
N VAL A 318 6.65 -9.04 -9.00
CA VAL A 318 5.83 -9.59 -10.08
C VAL A 318 4.48 -8.88 -10.12
N PHE A 319 4.20 -8.23 -11.23
CA PHE A 319 2.91 -7.62 -11.49
C PHE A 319 1.95 -8.63 -12.11
N LEU A 320 0.82 -8.84 -11.46
CA LEU A 320 -0.15 -9.87 -11.79
C LEU A 320 -1.26 -9.33 -12.69
N ARG A 321 -1.69 -10.15 -13.64
CA ARG A 321 -2.91 -10.00 -14.41
C ARG A 321 -3.59 -11.36 -14.56
N PHE A 322 -4.69 -11.56 -13.83
CA PHE A 322 -5.58 -12.69 -14.10
C PHE A 322 -6.44 -12.39 -15.32
N ASP A 323 -6.44 -13.31 -16.27
CA ASP A 323 -7.26 -13.24 -17.48
C ASP A 323 -7.72 -14.65 -17.80
N ALA A 324 -9.00 -14.94 -17.57
CA ALA A 324 -9.56 -16.29 -17.72
C ALA A 324 -9.41 -16.89 -19.16
N ARG A 325 -9.12 -16.05 -20.14
CA ARG A 325 -8.88 -16.45 -21.54
C ARG A 325 -7.45 -16.15 -22.01
N GLY A 326 -6.63 -15.59 -21.13
CA GLY A 326 -5.25 -15.21 -21.42
C GLY A 326 -4.27 -16.39 -21.37
N PRO A 327 -3.03 -16.15 -21.77
CA PRO A 327 -1.96 -17.13 -21.62
C PRO A 327 -1.50 -17.26 -20.18
N ASN A 328 -0.80 -18.37 -19.88
CA ASN A 328 0.01 -18.50 -18.66
C ASN A 328 1.47 -18.19 -19.05
N GLU A 329 1.87 -16.94 -18.91
CA GLU A 329 3.20 -16.49 -19.31
C GLU A 329 3.76 -15.43 -18.37
N ILE A 330 5.09 -15.42 -18.24
CA ILE A 330 5.83 -14.41 -17.50
C ILE A 330 6.81 -13.70 -18.46
N GLN A 331 6.82 -12.38 -18.39
CA GLN A 331 7.68 -11.56 -19.23
C GLN A 331 8.47 -10.56 -18.33
N PRO A 332 9.74 -10.30 -18.63
CA PRO A 332 10.45 -9.21 -17.99
C PRO A 332 9.72 -7.88 -18.21
N LEU A 333 9.75 -7.01 -17.23
CA LEU A 333 9.16 -5.67 -17.32
C LEU A 333 10.28 -4.64 -17.22
N ASP A 334 10.26 -3.64 -18.10
CA ASP A 334 11.21 -2.54 -18.05
C ASP A 334 11.05 -1.73 -16.76
N ARG A 335 12.14 -1.11 -16.32
CA ARG A 335 12.20 -0.43 -15.02
C ARG A 335 11.23 0.73 -14.90
N PHE A 336 11.04 1.50 -15.96
CA PHE A 336 10.15 2.65 -15.88
C PHE A 336 8.68 2.21 -15.75
N SER A 337 8.22 1.27 -16.59
CA SER A 337 6.88 0.68 -16.46
C SER A 337 6.66 -0.01 -15.11
N ALA A 338 7.71 -0.63 -14.57
CA ALA A 338 7.68 -1.23 -13.24
C ALA A 338 7.50 -0.17 -12.14
N LEU A 339 8.20 0.96 -12.25
CA LEU A 339 8.08 2.08 -11.33
C LEU A 339 6.67 2.69 -11.35
N GLU A 340 6.10 2.95 -12.52
CA GLU A 340 4.72 3.43 -12.66
C GLU A 340 3.73 2.50 -11.96
N ARG A 341 3.85 1.19 -12.20
CA ARG A 341 2.97 0.20 -11.59
C ARG A 341 3.17 0.05 -10.10
N LEU A 342 4.42 0.17 -9.63
CA LEU A 342 4.74 0.13 -8.19
C LEU A 342 4.11 1.32 -7.47
N LEU A 343 4.29 2.53 -8.00
CA LEU A 343 3.71 3.74 -7.43
C LEU A 343 2.17 3.72 -7.48
N ALA A 344 1.57 3.08 -8.48
CA ALA A 344 0.12 2.84 -8.53
C ALA A 344 -0.40 1.90 -7.42
N GLN A 345 0.48 1.10 -6.80
CA GLN A 345 0.17 0.26 -5.64
C GLN A 345 0.50 0.95 -4.31
N CYS A 346 1.08 2.15 -4.33
CA CYS A 346 1.36 2.90 -3.12
C CYS A 346 0.05 3.37 -2.46
N VAL A 347 -0.24 2.86 -1.28
CA VAL A 347 -1.44 3.23 -0.51
C VAL A 347 -1.26 4.62 0.07
N PHE A 348 -0.11 4.87 0.67
CA PHE A 348 0.32 6.19 1.13
C PHE A 348 1.84 6.24 1.34
N VAL A 349 2.33 7.44 1.42
CA VAL A 349 3.70 7.78 1.79
C VAL A 349 3.69 8.20 3.27
N PRO A 350 4.57 7.64 4.12
CA PRO A 350 4.52 7.92 5.56
C PRO A 350 4.80 9.39 5.87
N PRO A 351 4.28 9.91 7.00
CA PRO A 351 4.62 11.24 7.48
C PRO A 351 6.14 11.41 7.60
N GLY A 352 6.65 12.56 7.19
CA GLY A 352 8.09 12.86 7.24
C GLY A 352 8.91 12.25 6.10
N PHE A 353 8.28 11.71 5.05
CA PHE A 353 8.95 11.32 3.82
C PHE A 353 9.56 12.56 3.14
N GLN A 354 10.82 12.46 2.72
CA GLN A 354 11.60 13.58 2.20
C GLN A 354 12.31 13.23 0.89
N HIS A 355 13.04 14.20 0.35
CA HIS A 355 13.83 14.07 -0.87
C HIS A 355 14.79 12.87 -0.85
N ASP A 356 15.52 12.69 0.25
CA ASP A 356 16.46 11.57 0.41
C ASP A 356 15.77 10.21 0.38
N ASP A 357 14.50 10.15 0.78
CA ASP A 357 13.69 8.94 0.72
C ASP A 357 13.32 8.57 -0.73
N VAL A 358 13.13 9.56 -1.61
CA VAL A 358 12.95 9.30 -3.03
C VAL A 358 14.21 8.68 -3.63
N GLU A 359 15.38 9.19 -3.28
CA GLU A 359 16.66 8.62 -3.74
C GLU A 359 16.86 7.18 -3.23
N LEU A 360 16.50 6.94 -1.97
CA LEU A 360 16.55 5.59 -1.38
C LEU A 360 15.58 4.64 -2.10
N LEU A 361 14.35 5.10 -2.39
CA LEU A 361 13.37 4.34 -3.16
C LEU A 361 13.89 4.01 -4.56
N LEU A 362 14.47 4.99 -5.26
CA LEU A 362 14.98 4.80 -6.61
C LEU A 362 16.21 3.88 -6.65
N ARG A 363 17.06 3.92 -5.64
CA ARG A 363 18.18 2.98 -5.49
C ARG A 363 17.65 1.56 -5.29
N TRP A 364 16.75 1.36 -4.34
CA TRP A 364 16.10 0.07 -4.13
C TRP A 364 15.43 -0.44 -5.41
N HIS A 365 14.67 0.45 -6.08
CA HIS A 365 14.00 0.13 -7.33
C HIS A 365 15.00 -0.32 -8.42
N GLY A 366 16.13 0.34 -8.55
CA GLY A 366 17.19 0.00 -9.51
C GLY A 366 17.82 -1.39 -9.30
N GLU A 367 17.70 -1.96 -8.11
CA GLU A 367 18.27 -3.26 -7.73
C GLU A 367 17.30 -4.43 -7.91
N GLN A 368 16.02 -4.15 -8.23
CA GLN A 368 15.00 -5.20 -8.32
C GLN A 368 14.89 -5.78 -9.73
N SER A 369 14.44 -7.05 -9.80
CA SER A 369 14.01 -7.70 -11.05
C SER A 369 12.50 -7.68 -11.14
N TYR A 370 11.99 -7.16 -12.25
CA TYR A 370 10.56 -6.94 -12.48
C TYR A 370 10.01 -7.84 -13.56
N PHE A 371 8.82 -8.38 -13.30
CA PHE A 371 8.12 -9.26 -14.22
C PHE A 371 6.63 -8.92 -14.30
N ASN A 372 6.05 -9.19 -15.44
CA ASN A 372 4.60 -9.20 -15.66
C ASN A 372 4.16 -10.64 -15.84
N LEU A 373 3.27 -11.13 -14.97
CA LEU A 373 2.69 -12.47 -15.05
C LEU A 373 1.23 -12.35 -15.48
N CYS A 374 0.92 -12.82 -16.67
CA CYS A 374 -0.44 -13.08 -17.10
C CYS A 374 -0.77 -14.55 -16.85
N PHE A 375 -1.94 -14.83 -16.29
CA PHE A 375 -2.33 -16.22 -16.00
C PHE A 375 -3.84 -16.40 -16.01
N CYS A 376 -4.29 -17.57 -16.45
CA CYS A 376 -5.66 -18.06 -16.36
C CYS A 376 -5.80 -19.25 -15.41
N ASP A 377 -4.68 -19.89 -15.05
CA ASP A 377 -4.63 -21.05 -14.15
C ASP A 377 -3.60 -20.82 -13.05
N SER A 378 -4.03 -20.96 -11.79
CA SER A 378 -3.17 -20.73 -10.62
C SER A 378 -2.07 -21.76 -10.47
N ASN A 379 -2.28 -23.04 -10.88
CA ASN A 379 -1.24 -24.06 -10.79
C ASN A 379 -0.15 -23.84 -11.84
N ALA A 380 -0.53 -23.41 -13.05
CA ALA A 380 0.43 -23.01 -14.06
C ALA A 380 1.25 -21.78 -13.61
N ALA A 381 0.61 -20.78 -12.99
CA ALA A 381 1.28 -19.62 -12.42
C ALA A 381 2.27 -20.01 -11.32
N VAL A 382 1.89 -20.94 -10.43
CA VAL A 382 2.78 -21.50 -9.40
C VAL A 382 4.00 -22.18 -10.03
N ALA A 383 3.81 -22.99 -11.08
CA ALA A 383 4.91 -23.66 -11.76
C ALA A 383 5.88 -22.66 -12.41
N ILE A 384 5.37 -21.60 -13.05
CA ILE A 384 6.16 -20.54 -13.64
C ILE A 384 7.00 -19.83 -12.58
N LEU A 385 6.39 -19.38 -11.46
CA LEU A 385 7.10 -18.70 -10.39
C LEU A 385 8.09 -19.62 -9.68
N ALA A 386 7.77 -20.92 -9.55
CA ALA A 386 8.68 -21.92 -8.99
C ALA A 386 9.92 -22.12 -9.86
N SER A 387 9.76 -22.12 -11.18
CA SER A 387 10.88 -22.19 -12.14
C SER A 387 11.76 -20.94 -12.05
N LEU A 388 11.15 -19.75 -11.99
CA LEU A 388 11.87 -18.48 -11.84
C LEU A 388 12.66 -18.45 -10.51
N ALA A 389 12.10 -19.01 -9.44
CA ALA A 389 12.77 -19.09 -8.14
C ALA A 389 14.03 -19.97 -8.16
N GLY A 390 14.09 -20.99 -9.02
CA GLY A 390 15.27 -21.84 -9.23
C GLY A 390 16.37 -21.20 -10.08
N SER A 391 16.04 -20.17 -10.86
CA SER A 391 17.00 -19.44 -11.68
C SER A 391 17.76 -18.38 -10.86
N ARG A 392 19.01 -18.05 -11.28
CA ARG A 392 19.70 -16.87 -10.73
C ARG A 392 19.05 -15.62 -11.29
N PRO A 393 18.86 -14.54 -10.48
CA PRO A 393 18.43 -13.25 -11.01
C PRO A 393 19.40 -12.83 -12.12
N GLN A 394 18.91 -12.68 -13.34
CA GLN A 394 19.67 -12.04 -14.39
C GLN A 394 19.33 -10.55 -14.27
N TYR A 395 20.28 -9.76 -13.78
CA TYR A 395 20.21 -8.30 -13.86
C TYR A 395 20.55 -7.91 -15.30
N PRO A 396 19.62 -7.29 -16.04
CA PRO A 396 19.96 -6.70 -17.35
C PRO A 396 20.83 -5.45 -17.18
#